data_8f768291aab977a287540f7f0ceccb6f
#
_entry.id   8f768291aab977a287540f7f0ceccb6f
#
_cell.length_a   1.000
_cell.length_b   1.000
_cell.length_c   1.000
_cell.angle_alpha   90.00
_cell.angle_beta   90.00
_cell.angle_gamma   90.00
#
_symmetry.space_group_name_H-M   'P 1'
#
loop_
_entity.id
_entity.type
_entity.pdbx_description
1 polymer ?
#
loop_
_entity_poly.entity_id
_entity_poly.type
_entity_poly.pdbx_seq_one_letter_code
_entity_poly.pdbx_strand_id
1 'polypeptide(L)'
;MARESLHALYTEQLQDLYNAEQQILKALPKMADKASHSELKRAFQQHERQTKQQVERLETIFRQLGDKAGGHECKGMKGLIAEGEETMKEFSDSDVLDAALIASAQRVEHYEIAGYGCARTYANMLGLTEHADLLQQTLQEEGDTDHKLTDLAETVVNVDAMKA
;
A
#
# COMPACT_ATOMS: atom_id res chain seq x y z
N MET A 1 -8.95 25.66 14.45
CA MET A 1 -10.28 25.03 14.52
C MET A 1 -10.11 23.60 15.00
N ALA A 2 -10.96 23.18 15.92
CA ALA A 2 -10.84 21.87 16.54
C ALA A 2 -10.95 20.75 15.49
N ARG A 3 -10.00 19.82 15.51
CA ARG A 3 -10.03 18.54 14.74
C ARG A 3 -11.05 17.55 15.34
N GLU A 4 -12.22 18.06 15.73
CA GLU A 4 -13.23 17.34 16.51
C GLU A 4 -14.46 16.97 15.67
N SER A 5 -14.25 16.66 14.38
CA SER A 5 -15.33 16.20 13.51
C SER A 5 -14.89 14.98 12.70
N LEU A 6 -15.87 14.14 12.35
CA LEU A 6 -15.62 12.99 11.46
C LEU A 6 -15.07 13.45 10.10
N HIS A 7 -15.50 14.62 9.63
CA HIS A 7 -14.98 15.20 8.38
C HIS A 7 -13.49 15.53 8.48
N ALA A 8 -13.06 16.14 9.60
CA ALA A 8 -11.64 16.44 9.82
C ALA A 8 -10.80 15.16 9.93
N LEU A 9 -11.30 14.14 10.63
CA LEU A 9 -10.66 12.82 10.71
C LEU A 9 -10.58 12.16 9.34
N TYR A 10 -11.65 12.21 8.54
CA TYR A 10 -11.67 11.69 7.19
C TYR A 10 -10.58 12.35 6.31
N THR A 11 -10.50 13.67 6.32
CA THR A 11 -9.48 14.41 5.57
C THR A 11 -8.06 14.03 6.01
N GLU A 12 -7.83 13.90 7.32
CA GLU A 12 -6.53 13.47 7.87
C GLU A 12 -6.15 12.05 7.41
N GLN A 13 -7.09 11.11 7.42
CA GLN A 13 -6.87 9.76 6.91
C GLN A 13 -6.54 9.74 5.41
N LEU A 14 -7.21 10.56 4.61
CA LEU A 14 -6.88 10.71 3.19
C LEU A 14 -5.48 11.28 2.97
N GLN A 15 -5.05 12.26 3.77
CA GLN A 15 -3.70 12.82 3.71
C GLN A 15 -2.63 11.79 4.10
N ASP A 16 -2.91 10.97 5.11
CA ASP A 16 -2.04 9.88 5.52
C ASP A 16 -1.88 8.85 4.38
N LEU A 17 -2.99 8.40 3.80
CA LEU A 17 -2.99 7.46 2.67
C LEU A 17 -2.26 8.04 1.46
N TYR A 18 -2.50 9.31 1.10
CA TYR A 18 -1.80 9.95 -0.01
C TYR A 18 -0.29 9.96 0.18
N ASN A 19 0.19 10.28 1.38
CA ASN A 19 1.61 10.25 1.67
C ASN A 19 2.15 8.80 1.69
N ALA A 20 1.38 7.84 2.21
CA ALA A 20 1.73 6.43 2.16
C ALA A 20 1.96 5.95 0.72
N GLU A 21 1.02 6.23 -0.18
CA GLU A 21 1.11 5.89 -1.61
C GLU A 21 2.34 6.51 -2.27
N GLN A 22 2.65 7.78 -1.97
CA GLN A 22 3.85 8.44 -2.49
C GLN A 22 5.15 7.77 -2.01
N GLN A 23 5.17 7.25 -0.81
CA GLN A 23 6.30 6.49 -0.27
C GLN A 23 6.41 5.11 -0.94
N ILE A 24 5.29 4.42 -1.13
CA ILE A 24 5.21 3.10 -1.78
C ILE A 24 5.70 3.19 -3.24
N LEU A 25 5.30 4.22 -3.98
CA LEU A 25 5.78 4.46 -5.35
C LEU A 25 7.31 4.56 -5.46
N LYS A 26 7.98 5.00 -4.39
CA LYS A 26 9.44 5.06 -4.35
C LYS A 26 10.07 3.73 -3.93
N ALA A 27 9.35 2.93 -3.15
CA ALA A 27 9.84 1.64 -2.63
C ALA A 27 9.67 0.49 -3.63
N LEU A 28 8.54 0.42 -4.34
CA LEU A 28 8.21 -0.69 -5.23
C LEU A 28 9.25 -0.97 -6.33
N PRO A 29 9.82 0.03 -7.02
CA PRO A 29 10.88 -0.24 -7.99
C PRO A 29 12.10 -0.92 -7.38
N LYS A 30 12.49 -0.54 -6.17
CA LYS A 30 13.62 -1.16 -5.44
C LYS A 30 13.32 -2.62 -5.09
N MET A 31 12.09 -2.91 -4.65
CA MET A 31 11.65 -4.27 -4.35
C MET A 31 11.61 -5.14 -5.62
N ALA A 32 11.09 -4.60 -6.72
CA ALA A 32 11.08 -5.28 -8.02
C ALA A 32 12.49 -5.59 -8.53
N ASP A 33 13.45 -4.67 -8.33
CA ASP A 33 14.84 -4.88 -8.75
C ASP A 33 15.55 -5.93 -7.88
N LYS A 34 15.20 -6.06 -6.62
CA LYS A 34 15.75 -7.04 -5.68
C LYS A 34 15.12 -8.42 -5.82
N ALA A 35 13.88 -8.51 -6.28
CA ALA A 35 13.21 -9.79 -6.47
C ALA A 35 13.90 -10.63 -7.54
N SER A 36 14.22 -11.87 -7.21
CA SER A 36 14.82 -12.84 -8.14
C SER A 36 13.76 -13.63 -8.89
N HIS A 37 12.65 -13.99 -8.24
CA HIS A 37 11.57 -14.71 -8.86
C HIS A 37 10.78 -13.84 -9.83
N SER A 38 10.66 -14.29 -11.08
CA SER A 38 10.09 -13.46 -12.17
C SER A 38 8.63 -13.05 -11.95
N GLU A 39 7.83 -13.90 -11.30
CA GLU A 39 6.42 -13.57 -10.99
C GLU A 39 6.32 -12.58 -9.85
N LEU A 40 7.18 -12.67 -8.84
CA LEU A 40 7.26 -11.69 -7.76
C LEU A 40 7.66 -10.32 -8.30
N LYS A 41 8.67 -10.26 -9.16
CA LYS A 41 9.06 -9.03 -9.85
C LYS A 41 7.90 -8.41 -10.61
N ARG A 42 7.18 -9.22 -11.39
CA ARG A 42 5.99 -8.77 -12.13
C ARG A 42 4.85 -8.29 -11.21
N ALA A 43 4.66 -8.96 -10.07
CA ALA A 43 3.67 -8.55 -9.08
C ALA A 43 3.98 -7.14 -8.54
N PHE A 44 5.22 -6.85 -8.15
CA PHE A 44 5.63 -5.51 -7.71
C PHE A 44 5.50 -4.44 -8.81
N GLN A 45 5.86 -4.77 -10.05
CA GLN A 45 5.68 -3.85 -11.17
C GLN A 45 4.21 -3.59 -11.50
N GLN A 46 3.34 -4.57 -11.34
CA GLN A 46 1.90 -4.39 -11.49
C GLN A 46 1.35 -3.52 -10.37
N HIS A 47 1.76 -3.78 -9.14
CA HIS A 47 1.35 -2.99 -7.99
C HIS A 47 1.80 -1.52 -8.11
N GLU A 48 3.00 -1.25 -8.61
CA GLU A 48 3.44 0.13 -8.91
C GLU A 48 2.48 0.86 -9.88
N ARG A 49 2.00 0.17 -10.92
CA ARG A 49 1.02 0.76 -11.84
C ARG A 49 -0.34 1.02 -11.19
N GLN A 50 -0.79 0.11 -10.33
CA GLN A 50 -2.02 0.28 -9.56
C GLN A 50 -1.90 1.44 -8.57
N THR A 51 -0.78 1.54 -7.84
CA THR A 51 -0.50 2.62 -6.89
C THR A 51 -0.56 4.00 -7.56
N LYS A 52 -0.07 4.14 -8.80
CA LYS A 52 -0.23 5.40 -9.56
C LYS A 52 -1.70 5.77 -9.77
N GLN A 53 -2.55 4.80 -10.08
CA GLN A 53 -4.00 5.03 -10.24
C GLN A 53 -4.68 5.33 -8.89
N GLN A 54 -4.23 4.72 -7.82
CA GLN A 54 -4.72 4.98 -6.46
C GLN A 54 -4.41 6.42 -6.02
N VAL A 55 -3.21 6.91 -6.32
CA VAL A 55 -2.85 8.32 -6.13
C VAL A 55 -3.80 9.25 -6.89
N GLU A 56 -4.06 8.96 -8.18
CA GLU A 56 -4.99 9.77 -9.01
C GLU A 56 -6.41 9.79 -8.44
N ARG A 57 -6.90 8.67 -7.86
CA ARG A 57 -8.20 8.61 -7.18
C ARG A 57 -8.22 9.52 -5.94
N LEU A 58 -7.17 9.47 -5.11
CA LEU A 58 -7.05 10.35 -3.95
C LEU A 58 -6.99 11.83 -4.36
N GLU A 59 -6.22 12.17 -5.40
CA GLU A 59 -6.18 13.54 -5.94
C GLU A 59 -7.55 14.01 -6.45
N THR A 60 -8.34 13.11 -7.03
CA THR A 60 -9.70 13.39 -7.44
C THR A 60 -10.58 13.71 -6.24
N ILE A 61 -10.50 12.92 -5.18
CA ILE A 61 -11.22 13.14 -3.92
C ILE A 61 -10.84 14.50 -3.31
N PHE A 62 -9.54 14.81 -3.20
CA PHE A 62 -9.08 16.09 -2.66
C PHE A 62 -9.57 17.28 -3.48
N ARG A 63 -9.60 17.15 -4.80
CA ARG A 63 -10.14 18.20 -5.70
C ARG A 63 -11.63 18.43 -5.46
N GLN A 64 -12.40 17.37 -5.24
CA GLN A 64 -13.83 17.45 -4.92
C GLN A 64 -14.08 18.06 -3.53
N LEU A 65 -13.19 17.80 -2.57
CA LEU A 65 -13.24 18.41 -1.23
C LEU A 65 -12.81 19.89 -1.22
N GLY A 66 -12.11 20.36 -2.24
CA GLY A 66 -11.46 21.67 -2.24
C GLY A 66 -10.26 21.76 -1.30
N ASP A 67 -9.68 20.62 -0.96
CA ASP A 67 -8.58 20.48 -0.01
C ASP A 67 -7.27 20.10 -0.73
N LYS A 68 -6.14 20.21 0.00
CA LYS A 68 -4.82 19.81 -0.49
C LYS A 68 -4.48 18.40 -0.07
N ALA A 69 -3.96 17.61 -1.00
CA ALA A 69 -3.53 16.25 -0.76
C ALA A 69 -2.28 16.13 0.16
N GLY A 70 -1.41 17.14 0.17
CA GLY A 70 -0.15 17.11 0.91
C GLY A 70 -0.23 17.70 2.31
N GLY A 71 0.94 17.69 3.02
CA GLY A 71 1.13 18.35 4.31
C GLY A 71 1.11 17.42 5.52
N HIS A 72 0.96 16.11 5.32
CA HIS A 72 1.04 15.08 6.36
C HIS A 72 2.10 14.04 5.99
N GLU A 73 2.91 13.59 6.96
CA GLU A 73 3.84 12.47 6.79
C GLU A 73 3.23 11.22 7.43
N CYS A 74 3.03 10.18 6.63
CA CYS A 74 2.63 8.87 7.14
C CYS A 74 3.80 8.16 7.81
N LYS A 75 3.87 8.25 9.13
CA LYS A 75 4.93 7.62 9.93
C LYS A 75 4.84 6.10 9.94
N GLY A 76 3.63 5.56 9.86
CA GLY A 76 3.39 4.12 9.79
C GLY A 76 4.03 3.53 8.53
N MET A 77 3.73 4.09 7.37
CA MET A 77 4.31 3.63 6.10
C MET A 77 5.82 3.86 6.05
N LYS A 78 6.30 4.98 6.55
CA LYS A 78 7.73 5.25 6.65
C LYS A 78 8.47 4.18 7.46
N GLY A 79 7.88 3.73 8.57
CA GLY A 79 8.43 2.65 9.39
C GLY A 79 8.43 1.31 8.66
N LEU A 80 7.32 0.94 8.00
CA LEU A 80 7.22 -0.30 7.22
C LEU A 80 8.23 -0.35 6.07
N ILE A 81 8.41 0.76 5.36
CA ILE A 81 9.41 0.85 4.28
C ILE A 81 10.83 0.75 4.83
N ALA A 82 11.12 1.40 5.97
CA ALA A 82 12.43 1.31 6.60
C ALA A 82 12.76 -0.14 7.02
N GLU A 83 11.82 -0.87 7.60
CA GLU A 83 11.96 -2.30 7.91
C GLU A 83 12.20 -3.14 6.64
N GLY A 84 11.49 -2.86 5.56
CA GLY A 84 11.71 -3.52 4.27
C GLY A 84 13.11 -3.25 3.69
N GLU A 85 13.62 -2.02 3.83
CA GLU A 85 14.98 -1.67 3.40
C GLU A 85 16.07 -2.35 4.25
N GLU A 86 15.84 -2.53 5.55
CA GLU A 86 16.70 -3.32 6.42
C GLU A 86 16.71 -4.79 5.99
N THR A 87 15.55 -5.37 5.79
CA THR A 87 15.38 -6.75 5.29
C THR A 87 16.18 -7.00 4.00
N MET A 88 16.12 -6.06 3.05
CA MET A 88 16.88 -6.17 1.79
C MET A 88 18.41 -6.11 1.97
N LYS A 89 18.89 -5.65 3.11
CA LYS A 89 20.33 -5.63 3.45
C LYS A 89 20.77 -6.87 4.24
N GLU A 90 19.87 -7.41 5.05
CA GLU A 90 20.17 -8.55 5.92
C GLU A 90 20.23 -9.88 5.17
N PHE A 91 19.32 -10.07 4.20
CA PHE A 91 19.23 -11.31 3.46
C PHE A 91 19.97 -11.20 2.11
N SER A 92 20.96 -12.04 1.92
CA SER A 92 21.78 -12.11 0.70
C SER A 92 21.40 -13.27 -0.21
N ASP A 93 20.79 -14.32 0.32
CA ASP A 93 20.26 -15.43 -0.47
C ASP A 93 19.01 -14.98 -1.23
N SER A 94 18.93 -15.32 -2.52
CA SER A 94 17.88 -14.81 -3.39
C SER A 94 16.48 -15.34 -3.04
N ASP A 95 16.38 -16.64 -2.69
CA ASP A 95 15.09 -17.27 -2.43
C ASP A 95 14.55 -16.86 -1.04
N VAL A 96 15.43 -16.77 -0.04
CA VAL A 96 15.07 -16.28 1.30
C VAL A 96 14.72 -14.79 1.25
N LEU A 97 15.42 -13.99 0.44
CA LEU A 97 15.10 -12.57 0.25
C LEU A 97 13.73 -12.41 -0.41
N ASP A 98 13.39 -13.20 -1.42
CA ASP A 98 12.07 -13.14 -2.06
C ASP A 98 10.94 -13.43 -1.06
N ALA A 99 11.09 -14.43 -0.18
CA ALA A 99 10.14 -14.69 0.89
C ALA A 99 10.03 -13.50 1.86
N ALA A 100 11.14 -12.89 2.22
CA ALA A 100 11.18 -11.72 3.10
C ALA A 100 10.56 -10.47 2.44
N LEU A 101 10.74 -10.29 1.13
CA LEU A 101 10.10 -9.21 0.36
C LEU A 101 8.57 -9.36 0.35
N ILE A 102 8.04 -10.58 0.20
CA ILE A 102 6.59 -10.82 0.31
C ILE A 102 6.10 -10.44 1.69
N ALA A 103 6.78 -10.86 2.76
CA ALA A 103 6.38 -10.54 4.13
C ALA A 103 6.35 -9.03 4.39
N SER A 104 7.32 -8.29 3.84
CA SER A 104 7.37 -6.82 3.94
C SER A 104 6.24 -6.18 3.13
N ALA A 105 5.99 -6.64 1.90
CA ALA A 105 4.92 -6.14 1.06
C ALA A 105 3.54 -6.36 1.69
N GLN A 106 3.25 -7.54 2.22
CA GLN A 106 1.96 -7.82 2.86
C GLN A 106 1.69 -6.93 4.08
N ARG A 107 2.71 -6.52 4.83
CA ARG A 107 2.55 -5.51 5.90
C ARG A 107 2.08 -4.17 5.34
N VAL A 108 2.63 -3.76 4.20
CA VAL A 108 2.20 -2.55 3.49
C VAL A 108 0.75 -2.69 3.04
N GLU A 109 0.38 -3.80 2.38
CA GLU A 109 -1.00 -4.06 1.94
C GLU A 109 -2.00 -3.99 3.11
N HIS A 110 -1.69 -4.63 4.24
CA HIS A 110 -2.57 -4.61 5.41
C HIS A 110 -2.69 -3.22 6.05
N TYR A 111 -1.65 -2.41 6.02
CA TYR A 111 -1.74 -1.01 6.41
C TYR A 111 -2.75 -0.25 5.53
N GLU A 112 -2.68 -0.45 4.22
CA GLU A 112 -3.56 0.19 3.25
C GLU A 112 -4.99 -0.35 3.33
N ILE A 113 -5.17 -1.67 3.48
CA ILE A 113 -6.49 -2.29 3.69
C ILE A 113 -7.19 -1.67 4.90
N ALA A 114 -6.48 -1.50 6.02
CA ALA A 114 -7.02 -0.86 7.22
C ALA A 114 -7.36 0.62 6.95
N GLY A 115 -6.45 1.37 6.35
CA GLY A 115 -6.62 2.80 6.07
C GLY A 115 -7.76 3.09 5.10
N TYR A 116 -7.77 2.41 3.95
CA TYR A 116 -8.83 2.57 2.94
C TYR A 116 -10.19 2.07 3.44
N GLY A 117 -10.23 0.99 4.22
CA GLY A 117 -11.44 0.50 4.84
C GLY A 117 -12.07 1.52 5.79
N CYS A 118 -11.27 2.15 6.64
CA CYS A 118 -11.72 3.23 7.53
C CYS A 118 -12.18 4.46 6.74
N ALA A 119 -11.38 4.94 5.79
CA ALA A 119 -11.69 6.12 4.99
C ALA A 119 -13.00 5.93 4.20
N ARG A 120 -13.18 4.76 3.56
CA ARG A 120 -14.43 4.40 2.87
C ARG A 120 -15.63 4.44 3.81
N THR A 121 -15.50 3.90 5.01
CA THR A 121 -16.57 3.90 6.01
C THR A 121 -16.93 5.33 6.44
N TYR A 122 -15.92 6.19 6.66
CA TYR A 122 -16.15 7.60 6.98
C TYR A 122 -16.83 8.35 5.83
N ALA A 123 -16.40 8.10 4.58
CA ALA A 123 -17.03 8.69 3.40
C ALA A 123 -18.52 8.33 3.32
N ASN A 124 -18.89 7.05 3.53
CA ASN A 124 -20.27 6.61 3.57
C ASN A 124 -21.09 7.30 4.68
N MET A 125 -20.53 7.41 5.88
CA MET A 125 -21.21 8.09 7.00
C MET A 125 -21.39 9.59 6.77
N LEU A 126 -20.53 10.21 5.99
CA LEU A 126 -20.59 11.62 5.58
C LEU A 126 -21.48 11.84 4.34
N GLY A 127 -22.04 10.79 3.75
CA GLY A 127 -22.85 10.87 2.54
C GLY A 127 -22.06 11.13 1.24
N LEU A 128 -20.74 10.92 1.28
CA LEU A 128 -19.81 11.12 0.17
C LEU A 128 -19.70 9.84 -0.68
N THR A 129 -20.79 9.44 -1.34
CA THR A 129 -20.92 8.15 -2.03
C THR A 129 -19.85 7.96 -3.12
N GLU A 130 -19.60 8.99 -3.94
CA GLU A 130 -18.59 8.92 -5.01
C GLU A 130 -17.18 8.68 -4.44
N HIS A 131 -16.84 9.31 -3.30
CA HIS A 131 -15.57 9.06 -2.62
C HIS A 131 -15.49 7.62 -2.10
N ALA A 132 -16.58 7.13 -1.49
CA ALA A 132 -16.65 5.77 -0.99
C ALA A 132 -16.44 4.74 -2.11
N ASP A 133 -17.00 4.97 -3.30
CA ASP A 133 -16.82 4.10 -4.46
C ASP A 133 -15.37 4.08 -4.96
N LEU A 134 -14.71 5.25 -5.02
CA LEU A 134 -13.29 5.34 -5.40
C LEU A 134 -12.39 4.64 -4.39
N LEU A 135 -12.65 4.84 -3.09
CA LEU A 135 -11.90 4.18 -2.01
C LEU A 135 -12.14 2.66 -1.98
N GLN A 136 -13.36 2.21 -2.33
CA GLN A 136 -13.67 0.78 -2.45
C GLN A 136 -12.91 0.11 -3.59
N GLN A 137 -12.71 0.78 -4.70
CA GLN A 137 -11.91 0.25 -5.82
C GLN A 137 -10.46 -0.01 -5.37
N THR A 138 -9.85 0.95 -4.68
CA THR A 138 -8.50 0.80 -4.15
C THR A 138 -8.45 -0.33 -3.10
N LEU A 139 -9.39 -0.35 -2.16
CA LEU A 139 -9.47 -1.40 -1.13
C LEU A 139 -9.55 -2.80 -1.74
N GLN A 140 -10.28 -2.97 -2.84
CA GLN A 140 -10.36 -4.25 -3.55
C GLN A 140 -9.01 -4.61 -4.19
N GLU A 141 -8.33 -3.66 -4.82
CA GLU A 141 -7.02 -3.87 -5.44
C GLU A 141 -5.96 -4.29 -4.40
N GLU A 142 -5.96 -3.67 -3.19
CA GLU A 142 -5.06 -4.05 -2.09
C GLU A 142 -5.33 -5.48 -1.60
N GLY A 143 -6.60 -5.83 -1.44
CA GLY A 143 -6.99 -7.20 -1.09
C GLY A 143 -6.56 -8.23 -2.13
N ASP A 144 -6.72 -7.93 -3.40
CA ASP A 144 -6.32 -8.80 -4.51
C ASP A 144 -4.78 -8.95 -4.58
N THR A 145 -4.05 -7.87 -4.32
CA THR A 145 -2.58 -7.89 -4.24
C THR A 145 -2.10 -8.74 -3.08
N ASP A 146 -2.68 -8.58 -1.89
CA ASP A 146 -2.35 -9.39 -0.72
C ASP A 146 -2.59 -10.89 -0.96
N HIS A 147 -3.74 -11.26 -1.53
CA HIS A 147 -4.05 -12.64 -1.92
C HIS A 147 -3.03 -13.21 -2.92
N LYS A 148 -2.70 -12.44 -3.95
CA LYS A 148 -1.72 -12.85 -4.96
C LYS A 148 -0.33 -13.09 -4.35
N LEU A 149 0.09 -12.25 -3.39
CA LEU A 149 1.34 -12.44 -2.67
C LEU A 149 1.32 -13.69 -1.80
N THR A 150 0.19 -13.98 -1.14
CA THR A 150 0.00 -15.22 -0.37
C THR A 150 0.11 -16.44 -1.28
N ASP A 151 -0.61 -16.48 -2.40
CA ASP A 151 -0.57 -17.58 -3.34
C ASP A 151 0.86 -17.84 -3.86
N LEU A 152 1.57 -16.76 -4.20
CA LEU A 152 2.95 -16.84 -4.68
C LEU A 152 3.91 -17.35 -3.60
N ALA A 153 3.73 -16.90 -2.35
CA ALA A 153 4.50 -17.37 -1.20
C ALA A 153 4.31 -18.86 -0.96
N GLU A 154 3.05 -19.32 -0.89
CA GLU A 154 2.73 -20.70 -0.52
C GLU A 154 3.03 -21.71 -1.63
N THR A 155 2.90 -21.32 -2.88
CA THR A 155 3.06 -22.26 -4.01
C THR A 155 4.50 -22.36 -4.53
N VAL A 156 5.29 -21.29 -4.44
CA VAL A 156 6.62 -21.25 -5.05
C VAL A 156 7.68 -20.67 -4.11
N VAL A 157 7.55 -19.40 -3.71
CA VAL A 157 8.67 -18.65 -3.11
C VAL A 157 9.13 -19.24 -1.78
N ASN A 158 8.22 -19.52 -0.86
CA ASN A 158 8.59 -20.13 0.43
C ASN A 158 9.08 -21.57 0.27
N VAL A 159 8.57 -22.29 -0.74
CA VAL A 159 9.01 -23.65 -1.05
C VAL A 159 10.47 -23.65 -1.53
N ASP A 160 10.87 -22.66 -2.32
CA ASP A 160 12.24 -22.52 -2.78
C ASP A 160 13.16 -22.03 -1.65
N ALA A 161 12.71 -21.07 -0.85
CA ALA A 161 13.43 -20.61 0.35
C ALA A 161 13.73 -21.73 1.38
N MET A 162 12.89 -22.77 1.45
CA MET A 162 13.13 -23.93 2.32
C MET A 162 14.31 -24.81 1.85
N LYS A 163 14.76 -24.66 0.61
CA LYS A 163 15.86 -25.44 0.04
C LYS A 163 17.22 -24.74 0.11
N ALA A 164 17.19 -23.46 0.51
CA ALA A 164 18.37 -22.60 0.64
C ALA A 164 19.28 -22.98 1.82
#